data_fa48e35fc3f78cbd1b39a4fe9c9bf806
#
_entry.id   fa48e35fc3f78cbd1b39a4fe9c9bf806
#
_cell.length_a   1.000
_cell.length_b   1.000
_cell.length_c   1.000
_cell.angle_alpha   90.00
_cell.angle_beta   90.00
_cell.angle_gamma   90.00
#
_symmetry.space_group_name_H-M   'P 1'
#
loop_
_entity.id
_entity.type
_entity.pdbx_description
1 polymer ?
#
loop_
_entity_poly.entity_id
_entity_poly.type
_entity_poly.pdbx_seq_one_letter_code
_entity_poly.pdbx_strand_id
1 'polypeptide(L)'
;MNIYNFVNDLQLSVGESKRLTCPNCNGYKTFTATNNMGRLLWNCYKSTCKISGSKRVHLSVDDIRDAITGDILDFDREEFVMPEYVVSHNYRKEVMDFCELWDLDCDKLNLHYDVKDKRVVFPVEHGDYIVDAVGRSVTKLLPKWKRYGKSSLPFVHGCGRVAVVVEDCVSASVVGNGVQVGVAVLGTSLAESHKKYLSRFSTAIIALDPDALPKTLAFAKELRGYVQDIKIIRLTDDLKYRNESDMEKLLTLTPKE
;
A
#
# COMPACT_ATOMS: atom_id res chain seq x y z
N MET A 1 -14.63 29.17 -12.65
CA MET A 1 -14.79 28.61 -11.28
C MET A 1 -13.43 28.52 -10.63
N ASN A 2 -13.27 29.02 -9.39
CA ASN A 2 -11.98 28.92 -8.69
C ASN A 2 -11.82 27.50 -8.15
N ILE A 3 -10.77 26.80 -8.59
CA ILE A 3 -10.52 25.40 -8.21
C ILE A 3 -10.33 25.23 -6.69
N TYR A 4 -9.73 26.23 -6.03
CA TYR A 4 -9.51 26.21 -4.58
C TYR A 4 -10.83 26.22 -3.80
N ASN A 5 -11.81 27.01 -4.24
CA ASN A 5 -13.14 27.07 -3.64
C ASN A 5 -13.86 25.74 -3.87
N PHE A 6 -13.83 25.23 -5.11
CA PHE A 6 -14.42 23.94 -5.46
C PHE A 6 -13.92 22.81 -4.57
N VAL A 7 -12.60 22.72 -4.35
CA VAL A 7 -12.00 21.64 -3.51
C VAL A 7 -12.33 21.85 -2.02
N ASN A 8 -12.38 23.09 -1.54
CA ASN A 8 -12.80 23.40 -0.17
C ASN A 8 -14.25 22.97 0.09
N ASP A 9 -15.15 23.25 -0.87
CA ASP A 9 -16.58 22.95 -0.73
C ASP A 9 -16.87 21.43 -0.69
N LEU A 10 -15.88 20.58 -1.02
CA LEU A 10 -15.99 19.13 -0.91
C LEU A 10 -15.99 18.63 0.54
N GLN A 11 -15.48 19.42 1.49
CA GLN A 11 -15.42 19.11 2.93
C GLN A 11 -14.93 17.67 3.21
N LEU A 12 -13.75 17.34 2.67
CA LEU A 12 -13.18 16.00 2.80
C LEU A 12 -12.61 15.77 4.20
N SER A 13 -13.02 14.69 4.84
CA SER A 13 -12.40 14.20 6.08
C SER A 13 -10.97 13.74 5.81
N VAL A 14 -10.15 13.60 6.86
CA VAL A 14 -8.76 13.12 6.72
C VAL A 14 -8.76 11.70 6.14
N GLY A 15 -7.94 11.47 5.11
CA GLY A 15 -7.89 10.20 4.37
C GLY A 15 -8.99 10.03 3.32
N GLU A 16 -10.02 10.91 3.31
CA GLU A 16 -11.10 10.81 2.34
C GLU A 16 -10.65 11.27 0.94
N SER A 17 -11.08 10.51 -0.07
CA SER A 17 -10.85 10.79 -1.49
C SER A 17 -12.15 10.79 -2.26
N LYS A 18 -12.35 11.80 -3.12
CA LYS A 18 -13.48 11.86 -4.05
C LYS A 18 -13.00 11.95 -5.49
N ARG A 19 -13.57 11.09 -6.34
CA ARG A 19 -13.33 11.12 -7.79
C ARG A 19 -14.53 11.68 -8.52
N LEU A 20 -14.33 12.80 -9.23
CA LEU A 20 -15.37 13.67 -9.73
C LEU A 20 -15.14 14.03 -11.22
N THR A 21 -16.17 14.58 -11.83
CA THR A 21 -16.03 15.28 -13.11
C THR A 21 -15.14 16.52 -12.90
N CYS A 22 -14.16 16.69 -13.77
CA CYS A 22 -13.21 17.81 -13.64
C CYS A 22 -13.91 19.15 -13.85
N PRO A 23 -13.83 20.10 -12.91
CA PRO A 23 -14.48 21.39 -13.03
C PRO A 23 -13.86 22.31 -14.10
N ASN A 24 -12.66 21.97 -14.59
CA ASN A 24 -11.96 22.75 -15.60
C ASN A 24 -12.18 22.21 -17.03
N CYS A 25 -12.11 20.89 -17.22
CA CYS A 25 -12.18 20.29 -18.56
C CYS A 25 -13.42 19.43 -18.80
N ASN A 26 -14.34 19.38 -17.83
CA ASN A 26 -15.55 18.56 -17.83
C ASN A 26 -15.33 17.07 -18.13
N GLY A 27 -14.07 16.57 -17.94
CA GLY A 27 -13.76 15.15 -18.08
C GLY A 27 -14.48 14.32 -17.03
N TYR A 28 -15.30 13.36 -17.45
CA TYR A 28 -16.08 12.51 -16.55
C TYR A 28 -15.15 11.66 -15.69
N LYS A 29 -15.27 11.77 -14.35
CA LYS A 29 -14.46 11.04 -13.35
C LYS A 29 -12.94 11.11 -13.59
N THR A 30 -12.43 12.24 -14.10
CA THR A 30 -10.99 12.44 -14.32
C THR A 30 -10.30 13.27 -13.25
N PHE A 31 -11.05 13.84 -12.33
CA PHE A 31 -10.54 14.69 -11.26
C PHE A 31 -10.64 13.95 -9.92
N THR A 32 -9.54 13.90 -9.19
CA THR A 32 -9.49 13.37 -7.82
C THR A 32 -9.11 14.49 -6.86
N ALA A 33 -9.80 14.57 -5.74
CA ALA A 33 -9.42 15.39 -4.61
C ALA A 33 -9.33 14.50 -3.36
N THR A 34 -8.30 14.71 -2.53
CA THR A 34 -8.02 13.91 -1.31
C THR A 34 -7.58 14.83 -0.19
N ASN A 35 -8.04 14.58 1.04
CA ASN A 35 -7.45 15.18 2.22
C ASN A 35 -6.35 14.25 2.77
N ASN A 36 -5.11 14.51 2.41
CA ASN A 36 -3.95 13.78 2.89
C ASN A 36 -3.40 14.45 4.15
N MET A 37 -3.83 13.98 5.32
CA MET A 37 -3.35 14.42 6.63
C MET A 37 -3.24 15.96 6.75
N GLY A 38 -4.34 16.67 6.46
CA GLY A 38 -4.40 18.15 6.55
C GLY A 38 -3.86 18.86 5.32
N ARG A 39 -3.65 18.16 4.24
CA ARG A 39 -3.35 18.75 2.95
C ARG A 39 -4.36 18.26 1.91
N LEU A 40 -5.19 19.16 1.43
CA LEU A 40 -6.03 18.88 0.27
C LEU A 40 -5.14 18.80 -0.96
N LEU A 41 -5.17 17.65 -1.63
CA LEU A 41 -4.49 17.40 -2.89
C LEU A 41 -5.53 17.22 -3.98
N TRP A 42 -5.25 17.70 -5.19
CA TRP A 42 -6.10 17.43 -6.34
C TRP A 42 -5.31 17.29 -7.62
N ASN A 43 -5.84 16.45 -8.51
CA ASN A 43 -5.24 16.21 -9.82
C ASN A 43 -6.29 15.78 -10.83
N CYS A 44 -6.16 16.28 -12.07
CA CYS A 44 -6.93 15.79 -13.22
C CYS A 44 -6.06 14.86 -14.07
N TYR A 45 -6.53 13.65 -14.31
CA TYR A 45 -5.78 12.61 -15.06
C TYR A 45 -5.98 12.71 -16.58
N LYS A 46 -6.83 13.63 -17.09
CA LYS A 46 -6.97 13.84 -18.52
C LYS A 46 -5.69 14.46 -19.08
N SER A 47 -5.11 13.84 -20.09
CA SER A 47 -3.80 14.24 -20.65
C SER A 47 -3.74 15.70 -21.12
N THR A 48 -4.87 16.24 -21.60
CA THR A 48 -5.01 17.61 -22.07
C THR A 48 -5.30 18.62 -20.96
N CYS A 49 -5.61 18.15 -19.72
CA CYS A 49 -5.90 19.00 -18.58
C CYS A 49 -4.75 18.92 -17.59
N LYS A 50 -4.12 20.05 -17.32
CA LYS A 50 -2.95 20.13 -16.42
C LYS A 50 -3.32 20.63 -15.02
N ILE A 51 -4.61 20.56 -14.64
CA ILE A 51 -5.03 21.07 -13.35
C ILE A 51 -4.59 20.09 -12.25
N SER A 52 -3.74 20.59 -11.36
CA SER A 52 -3.31 19.91 -10.14
C SER A 52 -2.94 20.96 -9.10
N GLY A 53 -2.89 20.57 -7.85
CA GLY A 53 -2.47 21.50 -6.79
C GLY A 53 -2.65 20.91 -5.41
N SER A 54 -2.32 21.73 -4.42
CA SER A 54 -2.51 21.40 -3.01
C SER A 54 -2.80 22.65 -2.17
N LYS A 55 -3.46 22.44 -1.04
CA LYS A 55 -3.74 23.47 -0.03
C LYS A 55 -3.68 22.86 1.37
N ARG A 56 -3.04 23.55 2.30
CA ARG A 56 -3.11 23.16 3.72
C ARG A 56 -4.48 23.50 4.30
N VAL A 57 -5.01 22.59 5.11
CA VAL A 57 -6.21 22.79 5.91
C VAL A 57 -5.89 22.50 7.36
N HIS A 58 -6.61 23.13 8.26
CA HIS A 58 -6.44 22.91 9.69
C HIS A 58 -6.91 21.49 10.03
N LEU A 59 -6.13 20.78 10.84
CA LEU A 59 -6.52 19.51 11.46
C LEU A 59 -6.83 19.75 12.92
N SER A 60 -7.97 19.28 13.38
CA SER A 60 -8.26 19.15 14.80
C SER A 60 -7.60 17.88 15.35
N VAL A 61 -7.51 17.79 16.69
CA VAL A 61 -7.03 16.56 17.36
C VAL A 61 -7.99 15.41 17.09
N ASP A 62 -9.28 15.68 16.95
CA ASP A 62 -10.29 14.67 16.65
C ASP A 62 -10.15 14.16 15.21
N ASP A 63 -9.88 15.02 14.23
CA ASP A 63 -9.57 14.61 12.85
C ASP A 63 -8.36 13.65 12.80
N ILE A 64 -7.33 13.91 13.60
CA ILE A 64 -6.15 13.06 13.67
C ILE A 64 -6.48 11.73 14.34
N ARG A 65 -7.27 11.76 15.43
CA ARG A 65 -7.72 10.54 16.12
C ARG A 65 -8.55 9.68 15.19
N ASP A 66 -9.55 10.26 14.52
CA ASP A 66 -10.43 9.55 13.60
C ASP A 66 -9.66 8.98 12.41
N ALA A 67 -8.62 9.67 11.92
CA ALA A 67 -7.75 9.16 10.88
C ALA A 67 -6.89 7.95 11.32
N ILE A 68 -6.54 7.88 12.61
CA ILE A 68 -5.72 6.78 13.17
C ILE A 68 -6.62 5.60 13.58
N THR A 69 -7.79 5.90 14.18
CA THR A 69 -8.69 4.88 14.77
C THR A 69 -9.89 4.56 13.88
N GLY A 70 -10.25 5.46 12.96
CA GLY A 70 -11.41 5.30 12.10
C GLY A 70 -11.21 4.22 11.04
N ASP A 71 -12.26 3.45 10.79
CA ASP A 71 -12.41 2.58 9.62
C ASP A 71 -12.47 3.46 8.35
N ILE A 72 -11.29 3.94 7.88
CA ILE A 72 -11.17 4.84 6.72
C ILE A 72 -11.62 4.14 5.43
N LEU A 73 -11.83 2.85 5.49
CA LEU A 73 -12.22 2.04 4.37
C LEU A 73 -13.56 1.37 4.70
N ASP A 74 -14.62 2.00 4.22
CA ASP A 74 -15.92 1.35 4.09
C ASP A 74 -15.76 0.27 3.00
N PHE A 75 -15.31 -0.92 3.43
CA PHE A 75 -15.26 -2.08 2.58
C PHE A 75 -16.57 -2.83 2.73
N ASP A 76 -17.16 -3.22 1.61
CA ASP A 76 -18.06 -4.36 1.60
C ASP A 76 -17.32 -5.52 2.28
N ARG A 77 -17.65 -5.78 3.54
CA ARG A 77 -17.08 -6.85 4.35
C ARG A 77 -17.60 -8.18 3.80
N GLU A 78 -17.04 -8.65 2.68
CA GLU A 78 -17.12 -10.08 2.41
C GLU A 78 -16.31 -10.76 3.52
N GLU A 79 -16.97 -11.53 4.35
CA GLU A 79 -16.36 -12.26 5.45
C GLU A 79 -15.34 -13.26 4.87
N PHE A 80 -14.06 -12.94 5.01
CA PHE A 80 -13.01 -13.86 4.60
C PHE A 80 -12.85 -14.94 5.66
N VAL A 81 -13.01 -16.20 5.24
CA VAL A 81 -12.75 -17.36 6.07
C VAL A 81 -11.49 -18.05 5.57
N MET A 82 -10.50 -18.16 6.46
CA MET A 82 -9.27 -18.91 6.15
C MET A 82 -9.63 -20.36 5.84
N PRO A 83 -9.17 -20.94 4.71
CA PRO A 83 -9.44 -22.34 4.40
C PRO A 83 -8.91 -23.30 5.47
N GLU A 84 -9.63 -24.35 5.82
CA GLU A 84 -9.26 -25.32 6.86
C GLU A 84 -7.87 -25.96 6.66
N TYR A 85 -7.41 -26.08 5.42
CA TYR A 85 -6.08 -26.60 5.10
C TYR A 85 -4.97 -25.54 5.25
N VAL A 86 -5.30 -24.31 5.59
CA VAL A 86 -4.35 -23.24 5.95
C VAL A 86 -4.35 -23.16 7.48
N VAL A 87 -3.29 -23.63 8.09
CA VAL A 87 -3.16 -23.75 9.53
C VAL A 87 -2.12 -22.77 10.07
N SER A 88 -2.19 -22.45 11.36
CA SER A 88 -1.12 -21.68 12.02
C SER A 88 0.24 -22.33 11.76
N HIS A 89 1.29 -21.52 11.66
CA HIS A 89 2.63 -22.04 11.35
C HIS A 89 3.15 -23.06 12.37
N ASN A 90 2.77 -22.93 13.68
CA ASN A 90 3.17 -23.83 14.77
C ASN A 90 4.65 -24.27 14.70
N TYR A 91 5.53 -23.32 14.33
CA TYR A 91 6.97 -23.54 14.12
C TYR A 91 7.30 -24.71 13.16
N ARG A 92 6.46 -24.90 12.15
CA ARG A 92 6.72 -25.90 11.11
C ARG A 92 8.03 -25.61 10.41
N LYS A 93 8.78 -26.69 10.14
CA LYS A 93 10.10 -26.59 9.51
C LYS A 93 10.07 -25.77 8.23
N GLU A 94 9.08 -25.98 7.36
CA GLU A 94 8.96 -25.27 6.08
C GLU A 94 8.76 -23.76 6.26
N VAL A 95 8.06 -23.35 7.31
CA VAL A 95 7.88 -21.93 7.63
C VAL A 95 9.14 -21.36 8.26
N MET A 96 9.78 -22.11 9.16
CA MET A 96 11.02 -21.68 9.81
C MET A 96 12.16 -21.54 8.80
N ASP A 97 12.36 -22.53 7.92
CA ASP A 97 13.33 -22.48 6.83
C ASP A 97 13.07 -21.27 5.90
N PHE A 98 11.81 -20.97 5.64
CA PHE A 98 11.40 -19.79 4.84
C PHE A 98 11.71 -18.48 5.55
N CYS A 99 11.42 -18.39 6.85
CA CYS A 99 11.69 -17.21 7.65
C CYS A 99 13.20 -16.97 7.78
N GLU A 100 13.98 -18.04 8.00
CA GLU A 100 15.45 -17.96 8.04
C GLU A 100 16.03 -17.47 6.70
N LEU A 101 15.53 -18.01 5.58
CA LEU A 101 15.97 -17.59 4.23
C LEU A 101 15.81 -16.09 3.96
N TRP A 102 14.73 -15.50 4.48
CA TRP A 102 14.38 -14.10 4.23
C TRP A 102 14.60 -13.21 5.46
N ASP A 103 15.13 -13.75 6.54
CA ASP A 103 15.30 -13.07 7.84
C ASP A 103 13.99 -12.37 8.26
N LEU A 104 12.94 -13.16 8.38
CA LEU A 104 11.59 -12.74 8.76
C LEU A 104 11.21 -13.29 10.13
N ASP A 105 10.40 -12.56 10.87
CA ASP A 105 9.79 -12.99 12.13
C ASP A 105 8.39 -13.56 11.84
N CYS A 106 8.25 -14.88 11.97
CA CYS A 106 7.01 -15.56 11.63
C CYS A 106 5.86 -15.23 12.59
N ASP A 107 6.17 -14.91 13.86
CA ASP A 107 5.17 -14.54 14.86
C ASP A 107 4.66 -13.13 14.62
N LYS A 108 5.55 -12.15 14.38
CA LYS A 108 5.17 -10.77 14.05
C LYS A 108 4.37 -10.65 12.76
N LEU A 109 4.64 -11.54 11.82
CA LEU A 109 3.92 -11.59 10.54
C LEU A 109 2.65 -12.43 10.61
N ASN A 110 2.34 -13.06 11.75
CA ASN A 110 1.21 -13.97 11.92
C ASN A 110 1.12 -15.00 10.77
N LEU A 111 2.26 -15.58 10.36
CA LEU A 111 2.33 -16.48 9.22
C LEU A 111 1.52 -17.75 9.45
N HIS A 112 0.96 -18.27 8.36
CA HIS A 112 0.26 -19.54 8.30
C HIS A 112 0.91 -20.46 7.28
N TYR A 113 0.45 -21.72 7.23
CA TYR A 113 0.95 -22.70 6.29
C TYR A 113 -0.19 -23.45 5.60
N ASP A 114 -0.20 -23.44 4.27
CA ASP A 114 -1.08 -24.24 3.43
C ASP A 114 -0.46 -25.66 3.31
N VAL A 115 -1.06 -26.62 4.03
CA VAL A 115 -0.57 -28.01 4.04
C VAL A 115 -0.84 -28.74 2.73
N LYS A 116 -1.83 -28.28 1.95
CA LYS A 116 -2.23 -28.87 0.67
C LYS A 116 -1.27 -28.48 -0.46
N ASP A 117 -1.04 -27.17 -0.60
CA ASP A 117 -0.25 -26.63 -1.72
C ASP A 117 1.18 -26.24 -1.29
N LYS A 118 1.58 -26.56 -0.04
CA LYS A 118 2.91 -26.30 0.53
C LYS A 118 3.33 -24.83 0.32
N ARG A 119 2.60 -23.92 0.96
CA ARG A 119 2.83 -22.48 0.87
C ARG A 119 2.94 -21.85 2.24
N VAL A 120 3.87 -20.94 2.41
CA VAL A 120 3.84 -19.99 3.52
C VAL A 120 2.82 -18.92 3.19
N VAL A 121 1.88 -18.68 4.10
CA VAL A 121 0.72 -17.82 3.88
C VAL A 121 0.83 -16.57 4.74
N PHE A 122 0.75 -15.42 4.08
CA PHE A 122 0.73 -14.09 4.66
C PHE A 122 -0.72 -13.64 4.78
N PRO A 123 -1.26 -13.43 5.99
CA PRO A 123 -2.58 -12.84 6.16
C PRO A 123 -2.57 -11.38 5.70
N VAL A 124 -3.62 -10.95 5.04
CA VAL A 124 -3.88 -9.54 4.76
C VAL A 124 -4.84 -9.05 5.84
N GLU A 125 -4.36 -8.17 6.68
CA GLU A 125 -5.09 -7.68 7.85
C GLU A 125 -5.62 -6.28 7.63
N HIS A 126 -6.80 -6.01 8.20
CA HIS A 126 -7.39 -4.68 8.27
C HIS A 126 -8.02 -4.48 9.65
N GLY A 127 -7.47 -3.57 10.45
CA GLY A 127 -7.77 -3.53 11.88
C GLY A 127 -7.46 -4.87 12.53
N ASP A 128 -8.42 -5.39 13.28
CA ASP A 128 -8.30 -6.68 14.00
C ASP A 128 -8.76 -7.89 13.15
N TYR A 129 -9.03 -7.71 11.86
CA TYR A 129 -9.60 -8.75 11.01
C TYR A 129 -8.64 -9.16 9.90
N ILE A 130 -8.58 -10.48 9.64
CA ILE A 130 -7.98 -11.01 8.42
C ILE A 130 -9.04 -10.92 7.31
N VAL A 131 -8.74 -10.15 6.26
CA VAL A 131 -9.66 -9.86 5.15
C VAL A 131 -9.27 -10.58 3.85
N ASP A 132 -8.08 -11.17 3.83
CA ASP A 132 -7.57 -11.99 2.73
C ASP A 132 -6.31 -12.73 3.18
N ALA A 133 -5.75 -13.57 2.32
CA ALA A 133 -4.45 -14.18 2.53
C ALA A 133 -3.74 -14.45 1.20
N VAL A 134 -2.41 -14.44 1.23
CA VAL A 134 -1.58 -14.66 0.04
C VAL A 134 -0.49 -15.69 0.36
N GLY A 135 -0.47 -16.80 -0.37
CA GLY A 135 0.46 -17.90 -0.17
C GLY A 135 1.63 -17.90 -1.14
N ARG A 136 2.84 -17.93 -0.62
CA ARG A 136 4.08 -18.13 -1.38
C ARG A 136 4.45 -19.61 -1.40
N SER A 137 4.61 -20.20 -2.59
CA SER A 137 5.09 -21.57 -2.71
C SER A 137 6.50 -21.71 -2.13
N VAL A 138 6.71 -22.71 -1.27
CA VAL A 138 8.03 -23.11 -0.77
C VAL A 138 8.64 -24.24 -1.61
N THR A 139 7.97 -24.62 -2.69
CA THR A 139 8.41 -25.61 -3.65
C THR A 139 8.50 -24.97 -5.05
N LYS A 140 8.71 -25.78 -6.09
CA LYS A 140 8.64 -25.33 -7.48
C LYS A 140 7.21 -25.28 -8.05
N LEU A 141 6.19 -25.45 -7.21
CA LEU A 141 4.78 -25.45 -7.61
C LEU A 141 4.36 -24.06 -8.11
N LEU A 142 3.76 -24.01 -9.28
CA LEU A 142 3.15 -22.80 -9.85
C LEU A 142 1.65 -22.73 -9.55
N PRO A 143 1.07 -21.54 -9.46
CA PRO A 143 1.74 -20.23 -9.51
C PRO A 143 2.59 -19.99 -8.25
N LYS A 144 3.66 -19.21 -8.40
CA LYS A 144 4.56 -18.84 -7.29
C LYS A 144 3.79 -18.19 -6.12
N TRP A 145 2.82 -17.34 -6.43
CA TRP A 145 1.90 -16.71 -5.49
C TRP A 145 0.47 -17.17 -5.73
N LYS A 146 -0.28 -17.42 -4.67
CA LYS A 146 -1.70 -17.80 -4.70
C LYS A 146 -2.47 -16.92 -3.74
N ARG A 147 -3.55 -16.31 -4.20
CA ARG A 147 -4.48 -15.55 -3.36
C ARG A 147 -5.62 -16.45 -2.91
N TYR A 148 -6.07 -16.32 -1.67
CA TYR A 148 -7.12 -17.14 -1.05
C TYR A 148 -8.46 -16.46 -1.01
N GLY A 149 -8.49 -15.13 -0.95
CA GLY A 149 -9.70 -14.31 -0.95
C GLY A 149 -9.79 -13.40 -2.17
N LYS A 150 -10.65 -12.39 -2.08
CA LYS A 150 -10.92 -11.42 -3.16
C LYS A 150 -10.70 -9.98 -2.74
N SER A 151 -10.19 -9.73 -1.54
CA SER A 151 -9.96 -8.38 -1.06
C SER A 151 -9.02 -7.63 -2.01
N SER A 152 -9.31 -6.37 -2.25
CA SER A 152 -8.43 -5.48 -3.02
C SER A 152 -7.43 -4.71 -2.12
N LEU A 153 -7.36 -5.05 -0.82
CA LEU A 153 -6.44 -4.42 0.13
C LEU A 153 -4.99 -4.87 -0.12
N PRO A 154 -4.01 -3.99 0.17
CA PRO A 154 -2.60 -4.37 0.17
C PRO A 154 -2.27 -5.25 1.38
N PHE A 155 -1.21 -6.07 1.26
CA PHE A 155 -0.53 -6.58 2.44
C PHE A 155 0.36 -5.48 3.01
N VAL A 156 0.35 -5.31 4.32
CA VAL A 156 1.06 -4.25 5.02
C VAL A 156 1.86 -4.81 6.17
N HIS A 157 3.10 -4.34 6.35
CA HIS A 157 3.92 -4.67 7.51
C HIS A 157 4.73 -3.46 7.97
N GLY A 158 4.92 -3.35 9.29
CA GLY A 158 5.69 -2.29 9.93
C GLY A 158 4.84 -1.10 10.37
N CYS A 159 5.50 -0.13 10.97
CA CYS A 159 4.90 1.11 11.46
C CYS A 159 5.75 2.32 11.06
N GLY A 160 5.12 3.47 10.85
CA GLY A 160 5.82 4.69 10.45
C GLY A 160 4.97 5.61 9.57
N ARG A 161 5.60 6.71 9.13
CA ARG A 161 4.94 7.76 8.32
C ARG A 161 5.25 7.67 6.83
N VAL A 162 6.14 6.77 6.44
CA VAL A 162 6.60 6.59 5.06
C VAL A 162 6.21 5.21 4.59
N ALA A 163 5.40 5.14 3.55
CA ALA A 163 5.06 3.89 2.89
C ALA A 163 6.06 3.57 1.79
N VAL A 164 6.50 2.32 1.72
CA VAL A 164 7.29 1.79 0.60
C VAL A 164 6.44 0.80 -0.16
N VAL A 165 6.07 1.16 -1.38
CA VAL A 165 5.21 0.37 -2.26
C VAL A 165 6.05 -0.64 -3.02
N VAL A 166 5.77 -1.91 -2.81
CA VAL A 166 6.47 -3.06 -3.40
C VAL A 166 5.49 -4.03 -4.08
N GLU A 167 6.00 -5.04 -4.77
CA GLU A 167 5.16 -6.00 -5.47
C GLU A 167 4.68 -7.16 -4.60
N ASP A 168 5.53 -7.68 -3.69
CA ASP A 168 5.27 -8.92 -2.94
C ASP A 168 5.39 -8.76 -1.41
N CYS A 169 4.76 -9.69 -0.68
CA CYS A 169 4.72 -9.68 0.77
C CYS A 169 6.11 -9.81 1.41
N VAL A 170 7.04 -10.56 0.83
CA VAL A 170 8.38 -10.75 1.41
C VAL A 170 9.15 -9.42 1.38
N SER A 171 9.14 -8.73 0.24
CA SER A 171 9.74 -7.40 0.11
C SER A 171 9.11 -6.39 1.08
N ALA A 172 7.76 -6.42 1.23
CA ALA A 172 7.08 -5.57 2.19
C ALA A 172 7.48 -5.88 3.64
N SER A 173 7.61 -7.16 3.99
CA SER A 173 8.03 -7.59 5.33
C SER A 173 9.46 -7.14 5.65
N VAL A 174 10.38 -7.28 4.69
CA VAL A 174 11.77 -6.83 4.83
C VAL A 174 11.86 -5.33 5.10
N VAL A 175 11.10 -4.53 4.36
CA VAL A 175 11.03 -3.08 4.56
C VAL A 175 10.40 -2.72 5.90
N GLY A 176 9.31 -3.41 6.27
CA GLY A 176 8.56 -3.14 7.49
C GLY A 176 9.28 -3.48 8.79
N ASN A 177 10.40 -4.21 8.73
CA ASN A 177 11.27 -4.42 9.89
C ASN A 177 12.11 -3.19 10.26
N GLY A 178 12.09 -2.14 9.43
CA GLY A 178 12.80 -0.87 9.66
C GLY A 178 11.89 0.23 10.19
N VAL A 179 12.14 1.45 9.72
CA VAL A 179 11.41 2.68 10.08
C VAL A 179 10.31 3.06 9.09
N GLN A 180 10.10 2.23 8.07
CA GLN A 180 9.09 2.44 7.04
C GLN A 180 7.97 1.40 7.16
N VAL A 181 6.89 1.62 6.42
CA VAL A 181 5.80 0.66 6.26
C VAL A 181 5.91 0.03 4.88
N GLY A 182 6.14 -1.27 4.83
CA GLY A 182 6.10 -2.04 3.58
C GLY A 182 4.65 -2.26 3.14
N VAL A 183 4.32 -1.90 1.91
CA VAL A 183 2.98 -2.01 1.32
C VAL A 183 3.05 -2.79 0.02
N ALA A 184 2.65 -4.06 0.04
CA ALA A 184 2.62 -4.90 -1.15
C ALA A 184 1.27 -4.79 -1.88
N VAL A 185 1.29 -4.40 -3.15
CA VAL A 185 0.06 -4.20 -3.94
C VAL A 185 -0.55 -5.49 -4.48
N LEU A 186 0.15 -6.61 -4.38
CA LEU A 186 -0.33 -7.96 -4.70
C LEU A 186 -0.96 -8.10 -6.10
N GLY A 187 -0.50 -7.31 -7.06
CA GLY A 187 -1.06 -7.30 -8.41
C GLY A 187 -0.28 -6.43 -9.39
N THR A 188 -0.80 -6.36 -10.61
CA THR A 188 -0.17 -5.60 -11.72
C THR A 188 -0.61 -4.14 -11.79
N SER A 189 -1.62 -3.73 -11.01
CA SER A 189 -2.20 -2.39 -11.02
C SER A 189 -2.53 -1.91 -9.61
N LEU A 190 -2.59 -0.59 -9.41
CA LEU A 190 -3.07 0.03 -8.18
C LEU A 190 -4.60 0.02 -8.16
N ALA A 191 -5.18 -0.76 -7.25
CA ALA A 191 -6.60 -0.66 -6.95
C ALA A 191 -6.94 0.67 -6.25
N GLU A 192 -8.19 1.07 -6.27
CA GLU A 192 -8.66 2.29 -5.58
C GLU A 192 -8.45 2.18 -4.06
N SER A 193 -8.62 0.99 -3.50
CA SER A 193 -8.32 0.66 -2.11
C SER A 193 -6.84 0.87 -1.75
N HIS A 194 -5.90 0.49 -2.63
CA HIS A 194 -4.47 0.75 -2.42
C HIS A 194 -4.19 2.25 -2.33
N LYS A 195 -4.78 3.06 -3.23
CA LYS A 195 -4.60 4.51 -3.25
C LYS A 195 -5.17 5.17 -2.01
N LYS A 196 -6.37 4.77 -1.58
CA LYS A 196 -6.99 5.21 -0.33
C LYS A 196 -6.15 4.83 0.88
N TYR A 197 -5.62 3.60 0.92
CA TYR A 197 -4.73 3.17 1.99
C TYR A 197 -3.47 4.04 2.03
N LEU A 198 -2.82 4.26 0.88
CA LEU A 198 -1.60 5.05 0.77
C LEU A 198 -1.82 6.54 1.07
N SER A 199 -3.03 7.07 0.95
CA SER A 199 -3.34 8.46 1.31
C SER A 199 -3.19 8.77 2.81
N ARG A 200 -3.00 7.77 3.65
CA ARG A 200 -2.68 7.92 5.08
C ARG A 200 -1.23 8.38 5.33
N PHE A 201 -0.35 8.20 4.35
CA PHE A 201 1.07 8.51 4.47
C PHE A 201 1.39 9.86 3.86
N SER A 202 2.27 10.61 4.49
CA SER A 202 2.76 11.88 3.93
C SER A 202 3.70 11.64 2.74
N THR A 203 4.42 10.53 2.76
CA THR A 203 5.39 10.13 1.73
C THR A 203 5.13 8.68 1.30
N ALA A 204 5.13 8.44 -0.01
CA ALA A 204 5.16 7.11 -0.59
C ALA A 204 6.39 6.96 -1.49
N ILE A 205 7.20 5.94 -1.22
CA ILE A 205 8.35 5.56 -2.02
C ILE A 205 7.94 4.37 -2.88
N ILE A 206 8.00 4.50 -4.20
CA ILE A 206 7.66 3.42 -5.11
C ILE A 206 8.93 2.66 -5.46
N ALA A 207 9.00 1.41 -5.00
CA ALA A 207 10.14 0.52 -5.06
C ALA A 207 9.73 -0.84 -5.65
N LEU A 208 9.25 -0.83 -6.90
CA LEU A 208 8.90 -2.06 -7.62
C LEU A 208 10.15 -2.75 -8.15
N ASP A 209 9.98 -3.99 -8.61
CA ASP A 209 11.05 -4.82 -9.15
C ASP A 209 11.83 -4.09 -10.27
N PRO A 210 13.12 -4.37 -10.46
CA PRO A 210 14.02 -3.59 -11.36
C PRO A 210 13.53 -3.45 -12.80
N ASP A 211 12.79 -4.41 -13.31
CA ASP A 211 12.24 -4.45 -14.67
C ASP A 211 10.89 -3.73 -14.82
N ALA A 212 10.30 -3.29 -13.70
CA ALA A 212 8.96 -2.69 -13.66
C ALA A 212 8.95 -1.15 -13.79
N LEU A 213 9.98 -0.50 -14.37
CA LEU A 213 10.07 0.96 -14.47
C LEU A 213 8.82 1.63 -15.08
N PRO A 214 8.22 1.15 -16.19
CA PRO A 214 7.00 1.75 -16.72
C PRO A 214 5.84 1.71 -15.73
N LYS A 215 5.69 0.62 -14.98
CA LYS A 215 4.69 0.45 -13.93
C LYS A 215 4.95 1.38 -12.75
N THR A 216 6.21 1.52 -12.33
CA THR A 216 6.64 2.47 -11.30
C THR A 216 6.23 3.91 -11.63
N LEU A 217 6.47 4.36 -12.86
CA LEU A 217 6.07 5.69 -13.32
C LEU A 217 4.55 5.86 -13.39
N ALA A 218 3.82 4.81 -13.80
CA ALA A 218 2.37 4.81 -13.81
C ALA A 218 1.80 4.95 -12.39
N PHE A 219 2.31 4.18 -11.43
CA PHE A 219 1.92 4.26 -10.03
C PHE A 219 2.19 5.63 -9.43
N ALA A 220 3.37 6.21 -9.69
CA ALA A 220 3.70 7.55 -9.24
C ALA A 220 2.69 8.60 -9.79
N LYS A 221 2.32 8.47 -11.07
CA LYS A 221 1.31 9.35 -11.67
C LYS A 221 -0.06 9.18 -11.03
N GLU A 222 -0.48 7.95 -10.77
CA GLU A 222 -1.78 7.67 -10.16
C GLU A 222 -1.87 8.16 -8.71
N LEU A 223 -0.78 8.10 -7.95
CA LEU A 223 -0.75 8.50 -6.55
C LEU A 223 -0.68 10.02 -6.33
N ARG A 224 -0.38 10.84 -7.36
CA ARG A 224 -0.28 12.31 -7.22
C ARG A 224 -1.51 13.00 -6.64
N GLY A 225 -2.68 12.40 -6.77
CA GLY A 225 -3.91 12.93 -6.18
C GLY A 225 -4.21 12.42 -4.77
N TYR A 226 -3.39 11.51 -4.23
CA TYR A 226 -3.63 10.82 -2.96
C TYR A 226 -2.54 11.05 -1.93
N VAL A 227 -1.29 11.16 -2.33
CA VAL A 227 -0.11 11.28 -1.47
C VAL A 227 0.63 12.56 -1.78
N GLN A 228 1.06 13.27 -0.72
CA GLN A 228 1.71 14.57 -0.85
C GLN A 228 3.10 14.49 -1.48
N ASP A 229 3.93 13.58 -0.98
CA ASP A 229 5.31 13.40 -1.44
C ASP A 229 5.47 11.99 -2.03
N ILE A 230 5.79 11.93 -3.32
CA ILE A 230 5.98 10.68 -4.03
C ILE A 230 7.42 10.61 -4.50
N LYS A 231 8.12 9.59 -4.05
CA LYS A 231 9.50 9.31 -4.44
C LYS A 231 9.55 8.02 -5.23
N ILE A 232 10.53 7.92 -6.10
CA ILE A 232 10.77 6.73 -6.92
C ILE A 232 12.18 6.28 -6.67
N ILE A 233 12.35 4.99 -6.43
CA ILE A 233 13.66 4.36 -6.39
C ILE A 233 13.75 3.35 -7.55
N ARG A 234 14.86 3.40 -8.28
CA ARG A 234 15.21 2.34 -9.21
C ARG A 234 16.10 1.36 -8.47
N LEU A 235 15.56 0.17 -8.26
CA LEU A 235 16.26 -0.91 -7.57
C LEU A 235 17.28 -1.59 -8.49
N THR A 236 18.33 -2.12 -7.88
CA THR A 236 19.31 -3.02 -8.52
C THR A 236 18.78 -4.46 -8.47
N ASP A 237 18.10 -4.82 -7.35
CA ASP A 237 17.50 -6.13 -7.11
C ASP A 237 16.21 -5.99 -6.29
N ASP A 238 15.38 -7.04 -6.20
CA ASP A 238 14.18 -7.02 -5.34
C ASP A 238 14.60 -6.76 -3.89
N LEU A 239 13.85 -5.91 -3.17
CA LEU A 239 14.19 -5.52 -1.79
C LEU A 239 14.32 -6.68 -0.80
N LYS A 240 13.67 -7.82 -1.07
CA LYS A 240 13.83 -9.04 -0.27
C LYS A 240 15.25 -9.58 -0.23
N TYR A 241 16.10 -9.26 -1.22
CA TYR A 241 17.52 -9.64 -1.25
C TYR A 241 18.44 -8.67 -0.49
N ARG A 242 17.87 -7.57 0.04
CA ARG A 242 18.58 -6.57 0.86
C ARG A 242 19.87 -6.06 0.22
N ASN A 243 19.85 -5.79 -1.10
CA ASN A 243 20.98 -5.15 -1.75
C ASN A 243 21.39 -3.89 -0.98
N GLU A 244 22.61 -3.83 -0.50
CA GLU A 244 23.12 -2.78 0.40
C GLU A 244 22.90 -1.37 -0.17
N SER A 245 23.27 -1.16 -1.45
CA SER A 245 23.08 0.13 -2.12
C SER A 245 21.61 0.54 -2.22
N ASP A 246 20.70 -0.42 -2.44
CA ASP A 246 19.27 -0.13 -2.55
C ASP A 246 18.65 0.18 -1.17
N MET A 247 19.10 -0.52 -0.12
CA MET A 247 18.67 -0.25 1.25
C MET A 247 19.17 1.12 1.74
N GLU A 248 20.41 1.51 1.42
CA GLU A 248 20.94 2.84 1.73
C GLU A 248 20.15 3.94 1.01
N LYS A 249 19.87 3.78 -0.28
CA LYS A 249 19.03 4.73 -1.04
C LYS A 249 17.66 4.86 -0.41
N LEU A 250 17.03 3.74 0.00
CA LEU A 250 15.73 3.75 0.64
C LEU A 250 15.74 4.57 1.93
N LEU A 251 16.77 4.41 2.76
CA LEU A 251 16.95 5.19 3.98
C LEU A 251 17.16 6.68 3.70
N THR A 252 17.94 7.03 2.66
CA THR A 252 18.17 8.45 2.29
C THR A 252 16.90 9.13 1.77
N LEU A 253 15.98 8.39 1.18
CA LEU A 253 14.69 8.90 0.72
C LEU A 253 13.68 9.07 1.85
N THR A 254 13.92 8.47 3.02
CA THR A 254 13.06 8.61 4.19
C THR A 254 13.34 9.96 4.84
N PRO A 255 12.34 10.85 5.01
CA PRO A 255 12.53 12.10 5.73
C PRO A 255 13.05 11.84 7.14
N LYS A 256 14.10 12.58 7.54
CA LYS A 256 14.54 12.57 8.94
C LYS A 256 13.48 13.31 9.78
N GLU A 257 13.12 12.74 10.91
CA GLU A 257 12.20 13.35 11.88
C GLU A 257 12.76 14.64 12.47
#